data_8fe202e911e16050faf9f9692e750b30
#
_entry.id   8fe202e911e16050faf9f9692e750b30
#
_cell.length_a   1.000
_cell.length_b   1.000
_cell.length_c   1.000
_cell.angle_alpha   90.00
_cell.angle_beta   90.00
_cell.angle_gamma   90.00
#
_symmetry.space_group_name_H-M   'P 1'
#
loop_
_entity.id
_entity.type
_entity.pdbx_description
1 polymer ?
#
loop_
_entity_poly.entity_id
_entity_poly.type
_entity_poly.pdbx_seq_one_letter_code
_entity_poly.pdbx_strand_id
1 'polypeptide(L)'
;MDYQIYQSNLMIEDLKLQIGDTENSIQKNSEKISNLKDKLKTILRLIYKEDHRSSLEILLAETKLSDFFDNLMALEKVSSKNQELLKEIKTLKSYLEEQKVSLDAEREDLEKAVQVQTLQKQESEKTKQEKDYFLKLTETEYQKYLREKEESQKRVAEIRKRVFELIGIPEAPTFGEAYEIAKYVEQITGVRPALLLAVLTQESNIGKNVGQCYLKNSQTGEGVAIQNGRKIARVMNPQRDVPHFLTITKELGRDPFNTPVSCPMEYGWGGAMGPAQFIPSTWIFYKEKIQAITGKTPDPWNIKDAFLAAALYLKDYGALNQTYESEWKAAMIYFSGTTNRKFRFYGDSVMQIAGQYEKDISEIEKLAKM
;
A
#
# COMPACT_ATOMS: atom_id res chain seq x y z
N MET A 1 -20.78 -5.29 12.76
CA MET A 1 -20.25 -6.63 12.44
C MET A 1 -20.54 -7.04 11.00
N ASP A 2 -21.77 -6.99 10.48
CA ASP A 2 -22.06 -7.30 9.07
C ASP A 2 -21.28 -6.40 8.09
N TYR A 3 -21.02 -5.16 8.46
CA TYR A 3 -20.17 -4.24 7.69
C TYR A 3 -18.70 -4.66 7.65
N GLN A 4 -18.13 -5.12 8.76
CA GLN A 4 -16.73 -5.62 8.78
C GLN A 4 -16.59 -6.87 7.93
N ILE A 5 -17.59 -7.75 7.95
CA ILE A 5 -17.66 -8.94 7.09
C ILE A 5 -17.76 -8.51 5.63
N TYR A 6 -18.57 -7.50 5.31
CA TYR A 6 -18.67 -6.95 3.97
C TYR A 6 -17.35 -6.35 3.48
N GLN A 7 -16.65 -5.56 4.31
CA GLN A 7 -15.33 -5.04 3.98
C GLN A 7 -14.30 -6.15 3.75
N SER A 8 -14.30 -7.17 4.61
CA SER A 8 -13.43 -8.33 4.45
C SER A 8 -13.74 -9.10 3.17
N ASN A 9 -15.01 -9.19 2.75
CA ASN A 9 -15.40 -9.78 1.47
C ASN A 9 -14.82 -8.98 0.31
N LEU A 10 -14.95 -7.65 0.32
CA LEU A 10 -14.41 -6.78 -0.74
C LEU A 10 -12.90 -6.90 -0.83
N MET A 11 -12.21 -6.90 0.32
CA MET A 11 -10.76 -7.06 0.37
C MET A 11 -10.31 -8.41 -0.18
N ILE A 12 -11.02 -9.49 0.15
CA ILE A 12 -10.75 -10.84 -0.37
C ILE A 12 -10.99 -10.89 -1.89
N GLU A 13 -12.01 -10.21 -2.38
CA GLU A 13 -12.33 -10.17 -3.82
C GLU A 13 -11.28 -9.38 -4.59
N ASP A 14 -10.83 -8.23 -4.06
CA ASP A 14 -9.75 -7.42 -4.61
C ASP A 14 -8.42 -8.19 -4.63
N LEU A 15 -8.04 -8.84 -3.54
CA LEU A 15 -6.84 -9.68 -3.47
C LEU A 15 -6.89 -10.84 -4.48
N LYS A 16 -8.06 -11.48 -4.66
CA LYS A 16 -8.21 -12.52 -5.69
C LYS A 16 -8.03 -12.00 -7.11
N LEU A 17 -8.53 -10.80 -7.40
CA LEU A 17 -8.32 -10.16 -8.69
C LEU A 17 -6.85 -9.81 -8.91
N GLN A 18 -6.18 -9.24 -7.90
CA GLN A 18 -4.75 -8.93 -7.96
C GLN A 18 -3.91 -10.20 -8.20
N ILE A 19 -4.18 -11.27 -7.46
CA ILE A 19 -3.53 -12.57 -7.66
C ILE A 19 -3.73 -13.06 -9.10
N GLY A 20 -4.97 -13.00 -9.61
CA GLY A 20 -5.28 -13.40 -10.98
C GLY A 20 -4.53 -12.59 -12.04
N ASP A 21 -4.42 -11.28 -11.84
CA ASP A 21 -3.67 -10.40 -12.74
C ASP A 21 -2.16 -10.67 -12.67
N THR A 22 -1.63 -10.91 -11.48
CA THR A 22 -0.21 -11.26 -11.28
C THR A 22 0.10 -12.62 -11.91
N GLU A 23 -0.76 -13.63 -11.73
CA GLU A 23 -0.62 -14.96 -12.36
C GLU A 23 -0.64 -14.86 -13.89
N ASN A 24 -1.59 -14.10 -14.45
CA ASN A 24 -1.67 -13.86 -15.91
C ASN A 24 -0.41 -13.16 -16.45
N SER A 25 0.13 -12.20 -15.68
CA SER A 25 1.37 -11.50 -16.04
C SER A 25 2.58 -12.44 -15.99
N ILE A 26 2.68 -13.30 -14.97
CA ILE A 26 3.70 -14.34 -14.85
C ILE A 26 3.64 -15.29 -16.04
N GLN A 27 2.45 -15.75 -16.43
CA GLN A 27 2.27 -16.63 -17.57
C GLN A 27 2.73 -15.97 -18.87
N LYS A 28 2.25 -14.76 -19.17
CA LYS A 28 2.64 -14.00 -20.37
C LYS A 28 4.15 -13.77 -20.45
N ASN A 29 4.78 -13.41 -19.33
CA ASN A 29 6.22 -13.18 -19.28
C ASN A 29 7.00 -14.50 -19.46
N SER A 30 6.50 -15.61 -18.89
CA SER A 30 7.11 -16.93 -19.08
C SER A 30 7.06 -17.38 -20.53
N GLU A 31 5.93 -17.20 -21.21
CA GLU A 31 5.77 -17.48 -22.65
C GLU A 31 6.69 -16.60 -23.50
N LYS A 32 6.77 -15.31 -23.17
CA LYS A 32 7.67 -14.38 -23.86
C LYS A 32 9.13 -14.80 -23.71
N ILE A 33 9.57 -15.17 -22.51
CA ILE A 33 10.92 -15.67 -22.24
C ILE A 33 11.19 -16.95 -23.06
N SER A 34 10.23 -17.88 -23.12
CA SER A 34 10.37 -19.11 -23.93
C SER A 34 10.56 -18.78 -25.40
N ASN A 35 9.71 -17.93 -25.97
CA ASN A 35 9.80 -17.50 -27.36
C ASN A 35 11.13 -16.80 -27.69
N LEU A 36 11.63 -15.96 -26.77
CA LEU A 36 12.92 -15.29 -26.93
C LEU A 36 14.09 -16.27 -26.86
N LYS A 37 14.01 -17.27 -25.99
CA LYS A 37 15.01 -18.37 -25.91
C LYS A 37 15.06 -19.19 -27.20
N ASP A 38 13.92 -19.49 -27.80
CA ASP A 38 13.87 -20.23 -29.06
C ASP A 38 14.46 -19.42 -30.23
N LYS A 39 14.18 -18.11 -30.28
CA LYS A 39 14.83 -17.20 -31.21
C LYS A 39 16.33 -17.17 -31.01
N LEU A 40 16.78 -17.01 -29.76
CA LEU A 40 18.20 -17.01 -29.42
C LEU A 40 18.88 -18.32 -29.83
N LYS A 41 18.24 -19.48 -29.54
CA LYS A 41 18.73 -20.80 -29.93
C LYS A 41 18.91 -20.92 -31.43
N THR A 42 17.98 -20.41 -32.23
CA THR A 42 18.04 -20.42 -33.69
C THR A 42 19.21 -19.58 -34.19
N ILE A 43 19.37 -18.37 -33.64
CA ILE A 43 20.47 -17.47 -34.02
C ILE A 43 21.83 -18.06 -33.63
N LEU A 44 21.95 -18.62 -32.42
CA LEU A 44 23.19 -19.27 -31.97
C LEU A 44 23.57 -20.46 -32.83
N ARG A 45 22.58 -21.24 -33.32
CA ARG A 45 22.85 -22.32 -34.27
C ARG A 45 23.35 -21.81 -35.63
N LEU A 46 22.83 -20.70 -36.10
CA LEU A 46 23.31 -20.06 -37.34
C LEU A 46 24.74 -19.57 -37.16
N ILE A 47 25.03 -18.85 -36.07
CA ILE A 47 26.39 -18.38 -35.76
C ILE A 47 27.36 -19.58 -35.68
N TYR A 48 26.99 -20.63 -34.94
CA TYR A 48 27.82 -21.83 -34.80
C TYR A 48 28.14 -22.51 -36.14
N LYS A 49 27.19 -22.54 -37.09
CA LYS A 49 27.43 -23.08 -38.42
C LYS A 49 28.40 -22.21 -39.24
N GLU A 50 28.29 -20.91 -39.15
CA GLU A 50 29.15 -19.97 -39.87
C GLU A 50 30.56 -19.85 -39.24
N ASP A 51 30.66 -19.93 -37.90
CA ASP A 51 31.94 -19.87 -37.15
C ASP A 51 32.86 -21.07 -37.43
N HIS A 52 32.31 -22.18 -37.95
CA HIS A 52 33.08 -23.33 -38.40
C HIS A 52 33.66 -23.18 -39.84
N ARG A 53 33.28 -22.11 -40.53
CA ARG A 53 33.90 -21.78 -41.83
C ARG A 53 35.10 -20.89 -41.60
N SER A 54 36.23 -21.31 -42.17
CA SER A 54 37.45 -20.47 -42.13
C SER A 54 37.19 -19.16 -42.89
N SER A 55 37.71 -18.04 -42.37
CA SER A 55 37.61 -16.74 -43.06
C SER A 55 38.16 -16.78 -44.48
N LEU A 56 39.16 -17.67 -44.73
CA LEU A 56 39.68 -17.96 -46.05
C LEU A 56 38.67 -18.71 -46.94
N GLU A 57 37.92 -19.62 -46.35
CA GLU A 57 36.89 -20.40 -47.08
C GLU A 57 35.67 -19.51 -47.46
N ILE A 58 35.33 -18.56 -46.58
CA ILE A 58 34.27 -17.55 -46.88
C ILE A 58 34.78 -16.60 -47.98
N LEU A 59 36.06 -16.13 -47.90
CA LEU A 59 36.63 -15.25 -48.92
C LEU A 59 36.75 -15.92 -50.31
N LEU A 60 37.04 -17.23 -50.36
CA LEU A 60 37.19 -18.00 -51.59
C LEU A 60 35.84 -18.46 -52.18
N ALA A 61 34.78 -18.51 -51.36
CA ALA A 61 33.44 -18.89 -51.81
C ALA A 61 32.70 -17.72 -52.43
N GLU A 62 33.06 -16.47 -52.14
CA GLU A 62 32.39 -15.27 -52.65
C GLU A 62 33.05 -14.79 -53.95
N THR A 63 32.19 -14.45 -54.94
CA THR A 63 32.67 -13.98 -56.27
C THR A 63 33.07 -12.51 -56.28
N LYS A 64 32.68 -11.74 -55.26
CA LYS A 64 32.99 -10.31 -55.09
C LYS A 64 33.42 -10.00 -53.69
N LEU A 65 34.37 -9.13 -53.53
CA LEU A 65 34.87 -8.66 -52.23
C LEU A 65 33.78 -7.89 -51.44
N SER A 66 32.83 -7.23 -52.11
CA SER A 66 31.65 -6.60 -51.53
C SER A 66 30.78 -7.58 -50.72
N ASP A 67 30.56 -8.78 -51.31
CA ASP A 67 29.67 -9.79 -50.69
C ASP A 67 30.29 -10.36 -49.39
N PHE A 68 31.66 -10.43 -49.36
CA PHE A 68 32.38 -10.76 -48.13
C PHE A 68 32.15 -9.72 -46.99
N PHE A 69 32.27 -8.42 -47.33
CA PHE A 69 32.03 -7.37 -46.32
C PHE A 69 30.56 -7.30 -45.90
N ASP A 70 29.63 -7.55 -46.83
CA ASP A 70 28.20 -7.61 -46.50
C ASP A 70 27.87 -8.77 -45.57
N ASN A 71 28.49 -9.93 -45.74
CA ASN A 71 28.38 -11.08 -44.85
C ASN A 71 28.99 -10.78 -43.46
N LEU A 72 30.13 -10.11 -43.40
CA LEU A 72 30.75 -9.70 -42.17
C LEU A 72 29.86 -8.73 -41.37
N MET A 73 29.29 -7.73 -42.03
CA MET A 73 28.34 -6.79 -41.41
C MET A 73 27.05 -7.49 -40.97
N ALA A 74 26.60 -8.49 -41.72
CA ALA A 74 25.43 -9.30 -41.32
C ALA A 74 25.70 -10.09 -40.04
N LEU A 75 26.89 -10.71 -39.91
CA LEU A 75 27.32 -11.41 -38.70
C LEU A 75 27.42 -10.47 -37.49
N GLU A 76 27.97 -9.28 -37.68
CA GLU A 76 28.04 -8.25 -36.62
C GLU A 76 26.63 -7.83 -36.13
N LYS A 77 25.70 -7.58 -37.08
CA LYS A 77 24.28 -7.30 -36.75
C LYS A 77 23.62 -8.45 -35.99
N VAL A 78 23.89 -9.69 -36.40
CA VAL A 78 23.35 -10.89 -35.73
C VAL A 78 23.91 -11.01 -34.33
N SER A 79 25.23 -10.75 -34.14
CA SER A 79 25.86 -10.74 -32.80
C SER A 79 25.29 -9.67 -31.90
N SER A 80 25.13 -8.43 -32.39
CA SER A 80 24.47 -7.34 -31.68
C SER A 80 23.05 -7.70 -31.28
N LYS A 81 22.27 -8.29 -32.17
CA LYS A 81 20.89 -8.73 -31.89
C LYS A 81 20.83 -9.82 -30.83
N ASN A 82 21.79 -10.71 -30.82
CA ASN A 82 21.94 -11.71 -29.75
C ASN A 82 22.17 -11.07 -28.38
N GLN A 83 23.02 -10.07 -28.30
CA GLN A 83 23.27 -9.35 -27.06
C GLN A 83 22.00 -8.64 -26.56
N GLU A 84 21.23 -8.02 -27.44
CA GLU A 84 19.95 -7.42 -27.11
C GLU A 84 18.97 -8.46 -26.56
N LEU A 85 18.80 -9.60 -27.26
CA LEU A 85 17.92 -10.69 -26.83
C LEU A 85 18.32 -11.25 -25.45
N LEU A 86 19.62 -11.44 -25.22
CA LEU A 86 20.15 -11.89 -23.93
C LEU A 86 19.85 -10.88 -22.80
N LYS A 87 20.00 -9.59 -23.10
CA LYS A 87 19.68 -8.52 -22.15
C LYS A 87 18.19 -8.51 -21.84
N GLU A 88 17.34 -8.62 -22.88
CA GLU A 88 15.88 -8.67 -22.71
C GLU A 88 15.46 -9.90 -21.88
N ILE A 89 16.01 -11.07 -22.18
CA ILE A 89 15.73 -12.30 -21.40
C ILE A 89 16.15 -12.14 -19.94
N LYS A 90 17.32 -11.56 -19.66
CA LYS A 90 17.78 -11.32 -18.29
C LYS A 90 16.85 -10.37 -17.54
N THR A 91 16.45 -9.28 -18.16
CA THR A 91 15.53 -8.30 -17.56
C THR A 91 14.16 -8.92 -17.27
N LEU A 92 13.59 -9.64 -18.25
CA LEU A 92 12.32 -10.33 -18.07
C LEU A 92 12.40 -11.43 -17.00
N LYS A 93 13.53 -12.13 -16.91
CA LYS A 93 13.72 -13.15 -15.86
C LYS A 93 13.78 -12.52 -14.46
N SER A 94 14.48 -11.40 -14.28
CA SER A 94 14.50 -10.67 -13.02
C SER A 94 13.09 -10.20 -12.64
N TYR A 95 12.38 -9.60 -13.58
CA TYR A 95 11.00 -9.17 -13.39
C TYR A 95 10.04 -10.32 -13.05
N LEU A 96 10.21 -11.47 -13.69
CA LEU A 96 9.44 -12.68 -13.38
C LEU A 96 9.67 -13.18 -11.95
N GLU A 97 10.90 -13.15 -11.48
CA GLU A 97 11.22 -13.53 -10.08
C GLU A 97 10.61 -12.54 -9.07
N GLU A 98 10.64 -11.24 -9.40
CA GLU A 98 9.99 -10.22 -8.57
C GLU A 98 8.46 -10.44 -8.52
N GLN A 99 7.83 -10.73 -9.66
CA GLN A 99 6.39 -11.04 -9.72
C GLN A 99 6.03 -12.29 -8.91
N LYS A 100 6.84 -13.34 -8.95
CA LYS A 100 6.60 -14.54 -8.14
C LYS A 100 6.65 -14.25 -6.64
N VAL A 101 7.60 -13.42 -6.20
CA VAL A 101 7.68 -13.01 -4.80
C VAL A 101 6.47 -12.16 -4.40
N SER A 102 5.99 -11.28 -5.30
CA SER A 102 4.76 -10.51 -5.08
C SER A 102 3.55 -11.41 -4.94
N LEU A 103 3.43 -12.41 -5.85
CA LEU A 103 2.33 -13.38 -5.82
C LEU A 103 2.29 -14.18 -4.50
N ASP A 104 3.44 -14.61 -4.01
CA ASP A 104 3.50 -15.33 -2.74
C ASP A 104 3.05 -14.45 -1.56
N ALA A 105 3.44 -13.16 -1.56
CA ALA A 105 2.99 -12.20 -0.56
C ALA A 105 1.46 -11.93 -0.67
N GLU A 106 0.94 -11.73 -1.88
CA GLU A 106 -0.50 -11.53 -2.13
C GLU A 106 -1.34 -12.73 -1.67
N ARG A 107 -0.84 -13.96 -1.87
CA ARG A 107 -1.48 -15.18 -1.38
C ARG A 107 -1.47 -15.29 0.13
N GLU A 108 -0.38 -14.92 0.79
CA GLU A 108 -0.29 -14.87 2.25
C GLU A 108 -1.29 -13.84 2.82
N ASP A 109 -1.39 -12.67 2.20
CA ASP A 109 -2.34 -11.64 2.62
C ASP A 109 -3.79 -12.08 2.40
N LEU A 110 -4.08 -12.79 1.31
CA LEU A 110 -5.40 -13.40 1.10
C LEU A 110 -5.73 -14.43 2.19
N GLU A 111 -4.79 -15.28 2.56
CA GLU A 111 -4.99 -16.27 3.61
C GLU A 111 -5.30 -15.60 4.96
N LYS A 112 -4.56 -14.56 5.33
CA LYS A 112 -4.82 -13.75 6.53
C LYS A 112 -6.19 -13.09 6.48
N ALA A 113 -6.56 -12.50 5.34
CA ALA A 113 -7.87 -11.88 5.17
C ALA A 113 -9.02 -12.87 5.34
N VAL A 114 -8.88 -14.10 4.81
CA VAL A 114 -9.86 -15.19 4.98
C VAL A 114 -9.96 -15.64 6.44
N GLN A 115 -8.82 -15.72 7.16
CA GLN A 115 -8.83 -16.06 8.59
C GLN A 115 -9.56 -14.99 9.40
N VAL A 116 -9.28 -13.71 9.17
CA VAL A 116 -9.97 -12.58 9.83
C VAL A 116 -11.46 -12.62 9.54
N GLN A 117 -11.87 -12.84 8.28
CA GLN A 117 -13.27 -12.96 7.91
C GLN A 117 -13.96 -14.12 8.63
N THR A 118 -13.28 -15.25 8.75
CA THR A 118 -13.83 -16.42 9.44
C THR A 118 -14.11 -16.13 10.92
N LEU A 119 -13.15 -15.45 11.59
CA LEU A 119 -13.33 -15.02 12.97
C LEU A 119 -14.49 -14.01 13.12
N GLN A 120 -14.59 -13.06 12.20
CA GLN A 120 -15.70 -12.08 12.19
C GLN A 120 -17.06 -12.75 12.00
N LYS A 121 -17.17 -13.77 11.13
CA LYS A 121 -18.40 -14.54 10.95
C LYS A 121 -18.76 -15.33 12.22
N GLN A 122 -17.79 -15.98 12.86
CA GLN A 122 -18.02 -16.68 14.11
C GLN A 122 -18.49 -15.74 15.23
N GLU A 123 -17.90 -14.55 15.33
CA GLU A 123 -18.31 -13.54 16.30
C GLU A 123 -19.69 -12.96 15.99
N SER A 124 -20.03 -12.75 14.70
CA SER A 124 -21.36 -12.34 14.27
C SER A 124 -22.42 -13.37 14.64
N GLU A 125 -22.12 -14.66 14.42
CA GLU A 125 -23.04 -15.75 14.75
C GLU A 125 -23.28 -15.87 16.25
N LYS A 126 -22.20 -15.74 17.05
CA LYS A 126 -22.27 -15.69 18.50
C LYS A 126 -23.10 -14.50 18.99
N THR A 127 -22.91 -13.33 18.38
CA THR A 127 -23.70 -12.11 18.71
C THR A 127 -25.18 -12.28 18.36
N LYS A 128 -25.52 -12.96 17.25
CA LYS A 128 -26.91 -13.30 16.92
C LYS A 128 -27.54 -14.23 17.96
N GLN A 129 -26.80 -15.27 18.36
CA GLN A 129 -27.29 -16.20 19.40
C GLN A 129 -27.48 -15.47 20.75
N GLU A 130 -26.55 -14.59 21.13
CA GLU A 130 -26.70 -13.73 22.30
C GLU A 130 -27.92 -12.83 22.19
N LYS A 131 -28.14 -12.19 21.03
CA LYS A 131 -29.29 -11.33 20.79
C LYS A 131 -30.62 -12.13 20.91
N ASP A 132 -30.68 -13.34 20.35
CA ASP A 132 -31.85 -14.21 20.44
C ASP A 132 -32.09 -14.70 21.89
N TYR A 133 -31.03 -14.90 22.67
CA TYR A 133 -31.11 -15.16 24.08
C TYR A 133 -31.66 -13.95 24.86
N PHE A 134 -31.19 -12.72 24.56
CA PHE A 134 -31.64 -11.49 25.22
C PHE A 134 -33.08 -11.10 24.88
N LEU A 135 -33.54 -11.42 23.69
CA LEU A 135 -34.96 -11.22 23.35
C LEU A 135 -35.92 -12.06 24.20
N LYS A 136 -35.41 -13.07 24.92
CA LYS A 136 -36.17 -13.92 25.84
C LYS A 136 -36.02 -13.50 27.31
N LEU A 137 -35.16 -12.52 27.62
CA LEU A 137 -34.94 -12.02 28.98
C LEU A 137 -35.97 -10.94 29.34
N THR A 138 -36.25 -10.80 30.63
CA THR A 138 -37.02 -9.66 31.15
C THR A 138 -36.19 -8.37 31.03
N GLU A 139 -36.89 -7.22 30.94
CA GLU A 139 -36.21 -5.90 30.83
C GLU A 139 -35.17 -5.66 31.94
N THR A 140 -35.48 -6.14 33.14
CA THR A 140 -34.56 -5.98 34.32
C THR A 140 -33.28 -6.79 34.17
N GLU A 141 -33.35 -8.00 33.64
CA GLU A 141 -32.21 -8.87 33.35
C GLU A 141 -31.37 -8.31 32.18
N TYR A 142 -32.03 -7.75 31.17
CA TYR A 142 -31.38 -7.10 30.04
C TYR A 142 -30.59 -5.87 30.47
N GLN A 143 -31.15 -5.00 31.33
CA GLN A 143 -30.47 -3.83 31.86
C GLN A 143 -29.27 -4.19 32.76
N LYS A 144 -29.36 -5.26 33.52
CA LYS A 144 -28.26 -5.77 34.34
C LYS A 144 -27.10 -6.24 33.44
N TYR A 145 -27.41 -6.99 32.40
CA TYR A 145 -26.43 -7.44 31.43
C TYR A 145 -25.74 -6.29 30.70
N LEU A 146 -26.48 -5.26 30.27
CA LEU A 146 -25.89 -4.09 29.61
C LEU A 146 -24.86 -3.39 30.50
N ARG A 147 -25.14 -3.24 31.80
CA ARG A 147 -24.18 -2.67 32.76
C ARG A 147 -22.93 -3.53 32.91
N GLU A 148 -23.08 -4.84 33.08
CA GLU A 148 -21.95 -5.78 33.19
C GLU A 148 -21.09 -5.81 31.91
N LYS A 149 -21.73 -5.73 30.73
CA LYS A 149 -21.05 -5.65 29.43
C LYS A 149 -20.26 -4.34 29.31
N GLU A 150 -20.86 -3.21 29.67
CA GLU A 150 -20.22 -1.89 29.63
C GLU A 150 -19.01 -1.83 30.59
N GLU A 151 -19.15 -2.35 31.81
CA GLU A 151 -18.05 -2.45 32.78
C GLU A 151 -16.93 -3.39 32.30
N SER A 152 -17.27 -4.49 31.64
CA SER A 152 -16.32 -5.43 31.05
C SER A 152 -15.55 -4.75 29.89
N GLN A 153 -16.25 -4.02 29.02
CA GLN A 153 -15.63 -3.29 27.92
C GLN A 153 -14.70 -2.17 28.44
N LYS A 154 -15.09 -1.45 29.48
CA LYS A 154 -14.23 -0.46 30.15
C LYS A 154 -12.97 -1.10 30.71
N ARG A 155 -13.10 -2.26 31.39
CA ARG A 155 -11.93 -3.02 31.89
C ARG A 155 -11.01 -3.51 30.80
N VAL A 156 -11.57 -4.02 29.68
CA VAL A 156 -10.79 -4.46 28.51
C VAL A 156 -10.07 -3.27 27.87
N ALA A 157 -10.73 -2.12 27.74
CA ALA A 157 -10.12 -0.90 27.21
C ALA A 157 -8.99 -0.38 28.12
N GLU A 158 -9.17 -0.45 29.46
CA GLU A 158 -8.11 -0.10 30.42
C GLU A 158 -6.91 -1.05 30.36
N ILE A 159 -7.16 -2.36 30.24
CA ILE A 159 -6.10 -3.37 30.08
C ILE A 159 -5.37 -3.15 28.76
N ARG A 160 -6.08 -2.92 27.66
CA ARG A 160 -5.48 -2.58 26.37
C ARG A 160 -4.64 -1.32 26.41
N LYS A 161 -5.14 -0.28 27.09
CA LYS A 161 -4.40 0.96 27.29
C LYS A 161 -3.10 0.73 28.07
N ARG A 162 -3.11 -0.08 29.14
CA ARG A 162 -1.92 -0.43 29.91
C ARG A 162 -0.94 -1.29 29.13
N VAL A 163 -1.44 -2.28 28.39
CA VAL A 163 -0.61 -3.11 27.50
C VAL A 163 0.02 -2.24 26.40
N PHE A 164 -0.72 -1.28 25.86
CA PHE A 164 -0.27 -0.30 24.89
C PHE A 164 0.84 0.62 25.45
N GLU A 165 0.68 1.12 26.67
CA GLU A 165 1.71 1.93 27.34
C GLU A 165 3.00 1.14 27.59
N LEU A 166 2.90 -0.17 27.81
CA LEU A 166 4.03 -1.06 28.09
C LEU A 166 4.78 -1.55 26.83
N ILE A 167 4.10 -1.69 25.69
CA ILE A 167 4.68 -2.27 24.47
C ILE A 167 5.18 -1.19 23.50
N GLY A 168 4.71 0.06 23.64
CA GLY A 168 5.17 1.19 22.81
C GLY A 168 4.78 1.11 21.33
N ILE A 169 3.91 0.17 20.95
CA ILE A 169 3.37 0.03 19.59
C ILE A 169 1.94 0.59 19.60
N PRO A 170 1.64 1.62 18.81
CA PRO A 170 0.29 2.13 18.67
C PRO A 170 -0.63 1.08 18.04
N GLU A 171 -1.56 0.52 18.80
CA GLU A 171 -2.67 -0.22 18.19
C GLU A 171 -3.49 0.74 17.32
N ALA A 172 -3.87 0.27 16.12
CA ALA A 172 -4.79 1.03 15.29
C ALA A 172 -6.13 1.20 16.04
N PRO A 173 -6.74 2.39 16.00
CA PRO A 173 -7.98 2.65 16.70
C PRO A 173 -9.11 1.77 16.13
N THR A 174 -10.08 1.46 16.96
CA THR A 174 -11.37 0.95 16.51
C THR A 174 -12.07 2.01 15.65
N PHE A 175 -13.04 1.62 14.83
CA PHE A 175 -13.79 2.59 14.01
C PHE A 175 -14.44 3.69 14.86
N GLY A 176 -15.00 3.36 16.02
CA GLY A 176 -15.59 4.36 16.94
C GLY A 176 -14.55 5.37 17.45
N GLU A 177 -13.38 4.91 17.86
CA GLU A 177 -12.27 5.79 18.29
C GLU A 177 -11.75 6.66 17.14
N ALA A 178 -11.61 6.07 15.95
CA ALA A 178 -11.22 6.80 14.75
C ALA A 178 -12.26 7.87 14.37
N TYR A 179 -13.55 7.56 14.52
CA TYR A 179 -14.62 8.51 14.28
C TYR A 179 -14.57 9.69 15.27
N GLU A 180 -14.36 9.45 16.55
CA GLU A 180 -14.21 10.54 17.55
C GLU A 180 -13.00 11.42 17.26
N ILE A 181 -11.88 10.84 16.81
CA ILE A 181 -10.71 11.62 16.34
C ILE A 181 -11.09 12.44 15.12
N ALA A 182 -11.76 11.83 14.11
CA ALA A 182 -12.15 12.51 12.89
C ALA A 182 -13.14 13.65 13.14
N LYS A 183 -14.08 13.47 14.07
CA LYS A 183 -15.02 14.51 14.52
C LYS A 183 -14.32 15.70 15.16
N TYR A 184 -13.35 15.44 16.03
CA TYR A 184 -12.52 16.49 16.60
C TYR A 184 -11.73 17.25 15.53
N VAL A 185 -11.16 16.52 14.56
CA VAL A 185 -10.41 17.10 13.43
C VAL A 185 -11.32 17.92 12.52
N GLU A 186 -12.58 17.49 12.31
CA GLU A 186 -13.59 18.26 11.56
C GLU A 186 -13.83 19.65 12.18
N GLN A 187 -13.92 19.72 13.52
CA GLN A 187 -14.10 21.02 14.21
C GLN A 187 -12.96 22.00 13.93
N ILE A 188 -11.75 21.49 13.74
CA ILE A 188 -10.55 22.29 13.47
C ILE A 188 -10.41 22.63 11.99
N THR A 189 -10.68 21.66 11.11
CA THR A 189 -10.35 21.76 9.69
C THR A 189 -11.55 22.02 8.78
N GLY A 190 -12.74 21.60 9.18
CA GLY A 190 -13.97 21.60 8.40
C GLY A 190 -14.09 20.41 7.42
N VAL A 191 -13.14 19.47 7.41
CA VAL A 191 -13.20 18.28 6.57
C VAL A 191 -14.08 17.23 7.23
N ARG A 192 -15.11 16.75 6.53
CA ARG A 192 -16.08 15.81 7.08
C ARG A 192 -15.45 14.46 7.45
N PRO A 193 -15.87 13.84 8.57
CA PRO A 193 -15.28 12.61 9.09
C PRO A 193 -15.31 11.45 8.09
N ALA A 194 -16.39 11.29 7.34
CA ALA A 194 -16.53 10.20 6.39
C ALA A 194 -15.45 10.23 5.29
N LEU A 195 -15.10 11.41 4.75
CA LEU A 195 -14.03 11.56 3.77
C LEU A 195 -12.66 11.27 4.39
N LEU A 196 -12.38 11.87 5.55
CA LEU A 196 -11.10 11.69 6.25
C LEU A 196 -10.85 10.21 6.58
N LEU A 197 -11.84 9.55 7.15
CA LEU A 197 -11.75 8.11 7.46
C LEU A 197 -11.58 7.25 6.21
N ALA A 198 -12.24 7.60 5.10
CA ALA A 198 -12.11 6.88 3.84
C ALA A 198 -10.69 6.96 3.27
N VAL A 199 -10.07 8.15 3.28
CA VAL A 199 -8.67 8.32 2.87
C VAL A 199 -7.75 7.50 3.78
N LEU A 200 -7.88 7.60 5.09
CA LEU A 200 -7.02 6.88 6.03
C LEU A 200 -7.24 5.35 5.99
N THR A 201 -8.43 4.90 5.61
CA THR A 201 -8.69 3.49 5.33
C THR A 201 -7.93 3.04 4.09
N GLN A 202 -7.99 3.82 3.03
CA GLN A 202 -7.30 3.52 1.77
C GLN A 202 -5.77 3.52 1.95
N GLU A 203 -5.22 4.41 2.77
CA GLU A 203 -3.78 4.55 2.99
C GLU A 203 -3.19 3.44 3.89
N SER A 204 -3.84 3.18 5.01
CA SER A 204 -3.24 2.34 6.05
C SER A 204 -4.23 1.45 6.81
N ASN A 205 -5.46 1.31 6.31
CA ASN A 205 -6.54 0.68 7.06
C ASN A 205 -6.67 1.29 8.48
N ILE A 206 -6.75 2.63 8.51
CA ILE A 206 -6.84 3.43 9.74
C ILE A 206 -5.66 3.12 10.70
N GLY A 207 -4.44 3.10 10.16
CA GLY A 207 -3.22 2.91 10.96
C GLY A 207 -2.83 1.46 11.27
N LYS A 208 -3.53 0.45 10.72
CA LYS A 208 -3.13 -0.96 10.87
C LYS A 208 -1.90 -1.31 10.03
N ASN A 209 -1.70 -0.62 8.91
CA ASN A 209 -0.57 -0.83 8.01
C ASN A 209 0.21 0.48 7.84
N VAL A 210 1.12 0.76 8.74
CA VAL A 210 1.89 2.03 8.77
C VAL A 210 3.27 1.95 8.15
N GLY A 211 3.62 0.83 7.53
CA GLY A 211 4.89 0.62 6.84
C GLY A 211 5.48 -0.76 7.08
N GLN A 212 6.08 -1.31 6.05
CA GLN A 212 6.64 -2.67 6.05
C GLN A 212 8.11 -2.70 5.62
N CYS A 213 8.75 -1.53 5.48
CA CYS A 213 10.15 -1.39 5.14
C CYS A 213 10.91 -0.52 6.13
N TYR A 214 12.20 -0.82 6.29
CA TYR A 214 13.19 0.05 6.94
C TYR A 214 14.15 0.61 5.92
N LEU A 215 14.45 1.92 6.00
CA LEU A 215 15.60 2.51 5.33
C LEU A 215 16.89 1.93 5.92
N LYS A 216 17.87 1.56 5.09
CA LYS A 216 19.19 1.07 5.57
C LYS A 216 20.36 1.85 4.98
N ASN A 217 20.17 2.50 3.84
CA ASN A 217 21.20 3.32 3.22
C ASN A 217 20.64 4.70 2.86
N SER A 218 21.13 5.73 3.55
CA SER A 218 20.68 7.11 3.34
C SER A 218 21.17 7.73 2.04
N GLN A 219 22.23 7.20 1.43
CA GLN A 219 22.79 7.71 0.17
C GLN A 219 22.06 7.17 -1.06
N THR A 220 21.64 5.90 -1.02
CA THR A 220 20.97 5.23 -2.14
C THR A 220 19.47 5.12 -1.98
N GLY A 221 18.94 5.29 -0.75
CA GLY A 221 17.55 5.08 -0.43
C GLY A 221 17.13 3.61 -0.37
N GLU A 222 18.10 2.69 -0.36
CA GLU A 222 17.88 1.26 -0.19
C GLU A 222 17.53 0.90 1.24
N GLY A 223 16.83 -0.20 1.40
CA GLY A 223 16.47 -0.71 2.70
C GLY A 223 16.11 -2.18 2.69
N VAL A 224 15.30 -2.59 3.66
CA VAL A 224 14.88 -3.99 3.81
C VAL A 224 13.40 -4.08 4.15
N ALA A 225 12.76 -5.15 3.69
CA ALA A 225 11.42 -5.51 4.14
C ALA A 225 11.48 -6.00 5.61
N ILE A 226 10.56 -5.54 6.44
CA ILE A 226 10.52 -5.86 7.88
C ILE A 226 10.29 -7.35 8.11
N GLN A 227 9.41 -7.95 7.33
CA GLN A 227 8.95 -9.32 7.53
C GLN A 227 10.08 -10.37 7.35
N ASN A 228 10.96 -10.17 6.37
CA ASN A 228 11.93 -11.20 5.96
C ASN A 228 13.35 -10.69 5.74
N GLY A 229 13.63 -9.40 5.98
CA GLY A 229 14.95 -8.80 5.79
C GLY A 229 15.40 -8.68 4.33
N ARG A 230 14.50 -8.93 3.35
CA ARG A 230 14.83 -8.84 1.92
C ARG A 230 15.23 -7.41 1.55
N LYS A 231 16.30 -7.28 0.79
CA LYS A 231 16.77 -5.97 0.28
C LYS A 231 15.78 -5.37 -0.70
N ILE A 232 15.46 -4.10 -0.53
CA ILE A 232 14.54 -3.31 -1.34
C ILE A 232 15.29 -2.08 -1.85
N ALA A 233 15.36 -1.90 -3.16
CA ALA A 233 16.18 -0.88 -3.80
C ALA A 233 15.66 0.55 -3.68
N ARG A 234 14.36 0.78 -3.46
CA ARG A 234 13.72 2.10 -3.56
C ARG A 234 12.84 2.40 -2.35
N VAL A 235 13.33 2.11 -1.15
CA VAL A 235 12.56 2.35 0.08
C VAL A 235 12.29 3.83 0.30
N MET A 236 13.23 4.72 -0.01
CA MET A 236 13.04 6.16 0.15
C MET A 236 13.88 6.94 -0.86
N ASN A 237 13.32 8.01 -1.44
CA ASN A 237 14.07 8.84 -2.39
C ASN A 237 15.22 9.56 -1.65
N PRO A 238 16.49 9.30 -2.04
CA PRO A 238 17.64 9.77 -1.29
C PRO A 238 17.84 11.29 -1.33
N GLN A 239 17.39 11.95 -2.40
CA GLN A 239 17.55 13.40 -2.57
C GLN A 239 16.35 14.17 -2.02
N ARG A 240 15.14 13.68 -2.25
CA ARG A 240 13.92 14.37 -1.90
C ARG A 240 13.48 14.11 -0.45
N ASP A 241 13.51 12.84 -0.01
CA ASP A 241 12.83 12.43 1.22
C ASP A 241 13.78 12.09 2.36
N VAL A 242 14.92 11.45 2.08
CA VAL A 242 15.87 11.02 3.13
C VAL A 242 16.34 12.16 4.03
N PRO A 243 16.73 13.35 3.54
CA PRO A 243 17.16 14.44 4.42
C PRO A 243 16.07 14.85 5.42
N HIS A 244 14.84 14.96 4.95
CA HIS A 244 13.69 15.30 5.78
C HIS A 244 13.36 14.19 6.79
N PHE A 245 13.43 12.94 6.35
CA PHE A 245 13.20 11.77 7.21
C PHE A 245 14.18 11.71 8.37
N LEU A 246 15.47 11.93 8.10
CA LEU A 246 16.50 11.97 9.14
C LEU A 246 16.26 13.11 10.14
N THR A 247 15.79 14.26 9.67
CA THR A 247 15.43 15.39 10.54
C THR A 247 14.22 15.05 11.41
N ILE A 248 13.15 14.54 10.82
CA ILE A 248 11.91 14.14 11.53
C ILE A 248 12.20 13.09 12.60
N THR A 249 12.92 12.03 12.25
CA THR A 249 13.25 10.95 13.18
C THR A 249 14.16 11.43 14.31
N LYS A 250 15.13 12.30 14.03
CA LYS A 250 16.00 12.92 15.03
C LYS A 250 15.21 13.76 16.04
N GLU A 251 14.28 14.60 15.56
CA GLU A 251 13.45 15.44 16.44
C GLU A 251 12.54 14.61 17.33
N LEU A 252 12.08 13.45 16.85
CA LEU A 252 11.23 12.53 17.59
C LEU A 252 12.01 11.52 18.44
N GLY A 253 13.34 11.57 18.44
CA GLY A 253 14.19 10.60 19.14
C GLY A 253 14.07 9.17 18.59
N ARG A 254 13.71 9.00 17.33
CA ARG A 254 13.55 7.70 16.67
C ARG A 254 14.83 7.32 15.92
N ASP A 255 15.15 6.03 15.90
CA ASP A 255 16.20 5.51 15.02
C ASP A 255 15.68 5.46 13.56
N PRO A 256 16.26 6.25 12.64
CA PRO A 256 15.80 6.30 11.25
C PRO A 256 15.94 4.95 10.52
N PHE A 257 16.89 4.11 10.93
CA PHE A 257 17.14 2.84 10.29
C PHE A 257 16.29 1.69 10.83
N ASN A 258 15.51 1.94 11.89
CA ASN A 258 14.56 1.01 12.50
C ASN A 258 13.15 1.63 12.67
N THR A 259 12.88 2.75 12.00
CA THR A 259 11.55 3.35 11.96
C THR A 259 10.81 2.89 10.70
N PRO A 260 9.61 2.29 10.82
CA PRO A 260 8.90 1.71 9.70
C PRO A 260 8.36 2.79 8.75
N VAL A 261 8.51 2.52 7.46
CA VAL A 261 7.96 3.33 6.35
C VAL A 261 7.38 2.41 5.29
N SER A 262 6.58 2.94 4.36
CA SER A 262 6.05 2.14 3.27
C SER A 262 7.16 1.57 2.38
N CYS A 263 6.96 0.37 1.89
CA CYS A 263 7.76 -0.19 0.81
C CYS A 263 7.40 0.49 -0.53
N PRO A 264 8.30 0.48 -1.53
CA PRO A 264 7.97 1.00 -2.85
C PRO A 264 6.89 0.16 -3.51
N MET A 265 5.96 0.83 -4.18
CA MET A 265 5.08 0.18 -5.14
C MET A 265 5.86 -0.17 -6.42
N GLU A 266 5.18 -0.82 -7.37
CA GLU A 266 5.76 -1.19 -8.66
C GLU A 266 6.44 0.00 -9.37
N TYR A 267 5.85 1.19 -9.24
CA TYR A 267 6.38 2.44 -9.78
C TYR A 267 6.68 3.44 -8.66
N GLY A 268 7.91 3.97 -8.65
CA GLY A 268 8.29 5.06 -7.75
C GLY A 268 9.10 4.61 -6.53
N TRP A 269 9.01 5.41 -5.49
CA TRP A 269 9.70 5.24 -4.22
C TRP A 269 8.68 4.94 -3.11
N GLY A 270 9.09 4.18 -2.11
CA GLY A 270 8.37 4.07 -0.86
C GLY A 270 8.63 5.27 0.06
N GLY A 271 8.65 5.04 1.36
CA GLY A 271 9.05 6.03 2.37
C GLY A 271 7.90 6.81 2.98
N ALA A 272 6.66 6.42 2.73
CA ALA A 272 5.50 7.03 3.38
C ALA A 272 5.44 6.63 4.86
N MET A 273 5.08 7.58 5.72
CA MET A 273 5.16 7.50 7.17
C MET A 273 3.77 7.42 7.81
N GLY A 274 3.63 6.50 8.75
CA GLY A 274 2.49 6.42 9.66
C GLY A 274 1.11 6.25 9.01
N PRO A 275 0.02 6.49 9.77
CA PRO A 275 -1.34 6.23 9.30
C PRO A 275 -1.78 7.03 8.07
N ALA A 276 -1.32 8.25 7.90
CA ALA A 276 -1.66 9.12 6.78
C ALA A 276 -0.76 8.94 5.55
N GLN A 277 0.25 8.08 5.63
CA GLN A 277 1.17 7.74 4.54
C GLN A 277 1.81 8.96 3.84
N PHE A 278 2.12 10.01 4.60
CA PHE A 278 2.88 11.14 4.07
C PHE A 278 4.33 10.80 3.83
N ILE A 279 4.84 11.07 2.63
CA ILE A 279 6.28 11.09 2.40
C ILE A 279 6.94 12.25 3.18
N PRO A 280 8.20 12.11 3.60
CA PRO A 280 8.87 13.11 4.44
C PRO A 280 8.85 14.53 3.87
N SER A 281 9.06 14.68 2.58
CA SER A 281 9.01 15.98 1.90
C SER A 281 7.62 16.64 1.93
N THR A 282 6.53 15.87 1.97
CA THR A 282 5.17 16.41 2.12
C THR A 282 4.88 16.74 3.57
N TRP A 283 5.29 15.89 4.52
CA TRP A 283 5.06 16.09 5.95
C TRP A 283 5.57 17.43 6.46
N ILE A 284 6.74 17.86 6.05
CA ILE A 284 7.35 19.11 6.54
C ILE A 284 6.50 20.35 6.26
N PHE A 285 5.69 20.35 5.18
CA PHE A 285 4.78 21.47 4.89
C PHE A 285 3.60 21.58 5.86
N TYR A 286 3.23 20.48 6.51
CA TYR A 286 2.12 20.43 7.47
C TYR A 286 2.58 20.45 8.91
N LYS A 287 3.82 20.08 9.19
CA LYS A 287 4.40 19.97 10.53
C LYS A 287 4.18 21.25 11.36
N GLU A 288 4.51 22.42 10.80
CA GLU A 288 4.37 23.68 11.53
C GLU A 288 2.89 24.03 11.80
N LYS A 289 2.00 23.77 10.83
CA LYS A 289 0.56 23.96 11.00
C LYS A 289 0.02 23.07 12.13
N ILE A 290 0.43 21.80 12.18
CA ILE A 290 0.01 20.87 13.21
C ILE A 290 0.56 21.30 14.55
N GLN A 291 1.84 21.68 14.63
CA GLN A 291 2.46 22.17 15.87
C GLN A 291 1.75 23.41 16.42
N ALA A 292 1.36 24.34 15.56
CA ALA A 292 0.61 25.54 15.97
C ALA A 292 -0.78 25.20 16.54
N ILE A 293 -1.42 24.11 16.06
CA ILE A 293 -2.73 23.65 16.54
C ILE A 293 -2.58 22.86 17.85
N THR A 294 -1.59 21.97 17.91
CA THR A 294 -1.47 20.99 19.01
C THR A 294 -0.59 21.46 20.15
N GLY A 295 0.27 22.45 19.91
CA GLY A 295 1.27 22.95 20.88
C GLY A 295 2.42 21.96 21.13
N LYS A 296 2.54 20.89 20.34
CA LYS A 296 3.53 19.82 20.53
C LYS A 296 4.27 19.56 19.23
N THR A 297 5.46 18.95 19.32
CA THR A 297 6.17 18.44 18.13
C THR A 297 5.33 17.33 17.48
N PRO A 298 4.87 17.51 16.24
CA PRO A 298 4.01 16.53 15.57
C PRO A 298 4.79 15.27 15.19
N ASP A 299 4.15 14.12 15.39
CA ASP A 299 4.68 12.80 15.05
C ASP A 299 3.84 12.15 13.94
N PRO A 300 4.39 11.87 12.72
CA PRO A 300 3.64 11.26 11.64
C PRO A 300 3.14 9.84 11.95
N TRP A 301 3.72 9.17 12.95
CA TRP A 301 3.24 7.86 13.43
C TRP A 301 2.20 7.99 14.55
N ASN A 302 1.96 9.19 15.08
CA ASN A 302 0.87 9.42 16.02
C ASN A 302 -0.44 9.53 15.26
N ILE A 303 -1.45 8.76 15.66
CA ILE A 303 -2.73 8.67 14.95
C ILE A 303 -3.45 10.03 14.86
N LYS A 304 -3.43 10.84 15.92
CA LYS A 304 -4.11 12.14 15.97
C LYS A 304 -3.43 13.15 15.06
N ASP A 305 -2.09 13.19 15.07
CA ASP A 305 -1.30 14.08 14.21
C ASP A 305 -1.43 13.68 12.75
N ALA A 306 -1.47 12.38 12.46
CA ALA A 306 -1.70 11.84 11.12
C ALA A 306 -3.10 12.21 10.58
N PHE A 307 -4.14 12.11 11.39
CA PHE A 307 -5.50 12.52 11.03
C PHE A 307 -5.56 14.01 10.73
N LEU A 308 -4.94 14.82 11.59
CA LEU A 308 -4.91 16.27 11.42
C LEU A 308 -4.13 16.66 10.15
N ALA A 309 -2.99 16.02 9.88
CA ALA A 309 -2.22 16.22 8.66
C ALA A 309 -3.03 15.89 7.41
N ALA A 310 -3.69 14.73 7.40
CA ALA A 310 -4.53 14.30 6.27
C ALA A 310 -5.67 15.28 6.01
N ALA A 311 -6.35 15.73 7.06
CA ALA A 311 -7.45 16.69 6.93
C ALA A 311 -6.95 18.06 6.44
N LEU A 312 -5.82 18.56 6.95
CA LEU A 312 -5.23 19.81 6.46
C LEU A 312 -4.85 19.72 4.98
N TYR A 313 -4.30 18.59 4.56
CA TYR A 313 -4.00 18.33 3.15
C TYR A 313 -5.28 18.36 2.30
N LEU A 314 -6.29 17.58 2.68
CA LEU A 314 -7.57 17.53 1.97
C LEU A 314 -8.25 18.92 1.90
N LYS A 315 -8.18 19.69 2.98
CA LYS A 315 -8.65 21.07 3.04
C LYS A 315 -7.96 21.96 2.00
N ASP A 316 -6.63 21.92 1.93
CA ASP A 316 -5.84 22.73 1.00
C ASP A 316 -6.18 22.41 -0.46
N TYR A 317 -6.69 21.20 -0.76
CA TYR A 317 -7.09 20.75 -2.09
C TYR A 317 -8.60 20.72 -2.34
N GLY A 318 -9.38 21.46 -1.56
CA GLY A 318 -10.76 21.79 -1.86
C GLY A 318 -11.83 20.89 -1.25
N ALA A 319 -11.49 19.99 -0.32
CA ALA A 319 -12.45 19.12 0.35
C ALA A 319 -13.53 19.88 1.14
N LEU A 320 -13.28 21.14 1.53
CA LEU A 320 -14.25 21.97 2.25
C LEU A 320 -15.51 22.29 1.47
N ASN A 321 -15.48 22.19 0.15
CA ASN A 321 -16.68 22.42 -0.67
C ASN A 321 -17.73 21.31 -0.51
N GLN A 322 -17.35 20.16 0.08
CA GLN A 322 -18.22 19.03 0.39
C GLN A 322 -19.09 18.54 -0.78
N THR A 323 -18.62 18.75 -2.02
CA THR A 323 -19.24 18.18 -3.21
C THR A 323 -18.47 16.93 -3.63
N TYR A 324 -19.19 15.98 -4.24
CA TYR A 324 -18.56 14.75 -4.74
C TYR A 324 -17.31 15.05 -5.59
N GLU A 325 -17.42 16.02 -6.51
CA GLU A 325 -16.32 16.34 -7.43
C GLU A 325 -15.10 16.96 -6.70
N SER A 326 -15.33 17.84 -5.73
CA SER A 326 -14.24 18.48 -4.98
C SER A 326 -13.51 17.48 -4.08
N GLU A 327 -14.26 16.63 -3.40
CA GLU A 327 -13.69 15.58 -2.54
C GLU A 327 -12.96 14.49 -3.35
N TRP A 328 -13.55 14.07 -4.47
CA TRP A 328 -12.93 13.15 -5.40
C TRP A 328 -11.60 13.69 -5.95
N LYS A 329 -11.57 14.99 -6.35
CA LYS A 329 -10.32 15.64 -6.77
C LYS A 329 -9.30 15.71 -5.65
N ALA A 330 -9.72 16.10 -4.44
CA ALA A 330 -8.84 16.16 -3.28
C ALA A 330 -8.23 14.79 -2.95
N ALA A 331 -9.02 13.72 -3.02
CA ALA A 331 -8.54 12.35 -2.85
C ALA A 331 -7.53 11.95 -3.93
N MET A 332 -7.79 12.25 -5.21
CA MET A 332 -6.84 11.96 -6.28
C MET A 332 -5.50 12.69 -6.09
N ILE A 333 -5.56 13.96 -5.68
CA ILE A 333 -4.37 14.77 -5.40
C ILE A 333 -3.62 14.20 -4.19
N TYR A 334 -4.33 13.71 -3.18
CA TYR A 334 -3.73 13.07 -2.02
C TYR A 334 -2.81 11.92 -2.42
N PHE A 335 -3.28 11.04 -3.29
CA PHE A 335 -2.52 9.88 -3.75
C PHE A 335 -1.39 10.23 -4.73
N SER A 336 -1.68 11.08 -5.71
CA SER A 336 -0.81 11.23 -6.90
C SER A 336 -0.25 12.64 -7.12
N GLY A 337 -0.66 13.62 -6.29
CA GLY A 337 -0.34 15.03 -6.48
C GLY A 337 -1.03 15.68 -7.69
N THR A 338 -1.94 14.97 -8.37
CA THR A 338 -2.56 15.41 -9.62
C THR A 338 -3.99 14.88 -9.79
N THR A 339 -4.78 15.53 -10.64
CA THR A 339 -6.12 15.07 -11.05
C THR A 339 -6.11 14.26 -12.35
N ASN A 340 -4.97 13.70 -12.74
CA ASN A 340 -4.87 12.91 -13.96
C ASN A 340 -5.78 11.67 -13.87
N ARG A 341 -6.60 11.44 -14.89
CA ARG A 341 -7.57 10.34 -14.97
C ARG A 341 -6.95 8.94 -14.84
N LYS A 342 -5.64 8.81 -15.04
CA LYS A 342 -4.90 7.57 -14.80
C LYS A 342 -5.05 7.08 -13.36
N PHE A 343 -5.22 7.99 -12.40
CA PHE A 343 -5.32 7.71 -10.97
C PHE A 343 -6.76 7.78 -10.43
N ARG A 344 -7.78 7.84 -11.33
CA ARG A 344 -9.19 7.91 -10.92
C ARG A 344 -9.63 6.77 -10.00
N PHE A 345 -9.01 5.61 -10.15
CA PHE A 345 -9.30 4.43 -9.32
C PHE A 345 -9.21 4.74 -7.82
N TYR A 346 -8.23 5.56 -7.43
CA TYR A 346 -8.07 5.95 -6.03
C TYR A 346 -9.21 6.88 -5.57
N GLY A 347 -9.52 7.92 -6.33
CA GLY A 347 -10.61 8.83 -6.03
C GLY A 347 -11.97 8.09 -5.98
N ASP A 348 -12.23 7.20 -6.95
CA ASP A 348 -13.45 6.40 -7.01
C ASP A 348 -13.58 5.51 -5.76
N SER A 349 -12.49 4.83 -5.36
CA SER A 349 -12.44 3.98 -4.16
C SER A 349 -12.70 4.78 -2.87
N VAL A 350 -12.00 5.90 -2.69
CA VAL A 350 -12.19 6.78 -1.52
C VAL A 350 -13.63 7.26 -1.42
N MET A 351 -14.23 7.70 -2.53
CA MET A 351 -15.62 8.19 -2.51
C MET A 351 -16.64 7.09 -2.22
N GLN A 352 -16.39 5.87 -2.69
CA GLN A 352 -17.20 4.71 -2.36
C GLN A 352 -17.15 4.41 -0.85
N ILE A 353 -15.95 4.37 -0.26
CA ILE A 353 -15.76 4.15 1.18
C ILE A 353 -16.40 5.29 1.98
N ALA A 354 -16.22 6.54 1.57
CA ALA A 354 -16.78 7.70 2.23
C ALA A 354 -18.31 7.65 2.25
N GLY A 355 -18.95 7.27 1.14
CA GLY A 355 -20.41 7.12 1.06
C GLY A 355 -20.96 6.01 1.97
N GLN A 356 -20.16 4.96 2.23
CA GLN A 356 -20.52 3.93 3.20
C GLN A 356 -20.35 4.44 4.64
N TYR A 357 -19.23 5.06 4.95
CA TYR A 357 -18.97 5.63 6.28
C TYR A 357 -19.98 6.71 6.67
N GLU A 358 -20.50 7.47 5.71
CA GLU A 358 -21.57 8.45 5.99
C GLU A 358 -22.86 7.80 6.51
N LYS A 359 -23.21 6.63 5.96
CA LYS A 359 -24.36 5.85 6.44
C LYS A 359 -24.09 5.30 7.84
N ASP A 360 -22.92 4.72 8.06
CA ASP A 360 -22.54 4.13 9.35
C ASP A 360 -22.47 5.19 10.46
N ILE A 361 -21.92 6.37 10.15
CA ILE A 361 -21.87 7.53 11.06
C ILE A 361 -23.29 7.99 11.39
N SER A 362 -24.17 8.10 10.39
CA SER A 362 -25.57 8.48 10.60
C SER A 362 -26.31 7.50 11.53
N GLU A 363 -26.01 6.20 11.44
CA GLU A 363 -26.60 5.19 12.34
C GLU A 363 -26.05 5.32 13.77
N ILE A 364 -24.73 5.50 13.93
CA ILE A 364 -24.11 5.72 15.25
C ILE A 364 -24.70 6.96 15.93
N GLU A 365 -24.86 8.07 15.18
CA GLU A 365 -25.41 9.30 15.74
C GLU A 365 -26.90 9.19 16.12
N LYS A 366 -27.66 8.38 15.39
CA LYS A 366 -29.06 8.09 15.77
C LYS A 366 -29.13 7.29 17.06
N LEU A 367 -28.26 6.27 17.20
CA LEU A 367 -28.20 5.45 18.42
C LEU A 367 -27.72 6.25 19.63
N ALA A 368 -26.85 7.22 19.44
CA ALA A 368 -26.37 8.08 20.52
C ALA A 368 -27.41 9.12 20.99
N LYS A 369 -28.45 9.39 20.20
CA LYS A 369 -29.54 10.32 20.53
C LYS A 369 -30.78 9.62 21.11
N MET A 370 -30.80 8.30 21.10
CA MET A 370 -31.86 7.48 21.74
C MET A 370 -31.46 7.11 23.17
#